data_f960c0cd26edf425eb62080e163db98d
#
_entry.id   f960c0cd26edf425eb62080e163db98d
#
_cell.length_a   1.000
_cell.length_b   1.000
_cell.length_c   1.000
_cell.angle_alpha   90.00
_cell.angle_beta   90.00
_cell.angle_gamma   90.00
#
_symmetry.space_group_name_H-M   'P 1'
#
loop_
_entity.id
_entity.type
_entity.pdbx_description
1 polymer ?
#
loop_
_entity_poly.entity_id
_entity_poly.type
_entity_poly.pdbx_seq_one_letter_code
_entity_poly.pdbx_strand_id
1 'polypeptide(L)'
;MQQNANYEILVDQITDMVLAKLSGDEYCPTFCHADVQRIVDAGAERIGIVLGSTATAHDWASLIDHTLLKPEASEKDIRKLCEEAAQFGFASVCVNPVWVKKAAGFLKGSGVPVCTVIGFPLGATLPDVKAYEARRAIFNGATEVDMVINVGALKSGDDCA
;
A
#
# COMPACT_ATOMS: atom_id res chain seq x y z
N MET A 1 17.80 -5.38 -25.11
CA MET A 1 17.01 -6.61 -25.24
C MET A 1 17.08 -7.51 -24.00
N GLN A 2 18.16 -7.52 -23.22
CA GLN A 2 18.31 -8.37 -22.03
C GLN A 2 17.50 -7.92 -20.80
N GLN A 3 17.18 -6.64 -20.67
CA GLN A 3 16.39 -6.09 -19.56
C GLN A 3 14.91 -6.49 -19.61
N ASN A 4 14.30 -6.65 -20.79
CA ASN A 4 12.89 -7.06 -20.91
C ASN A 4 12.67 -8.52 -20.52
N ALA A 5 13.61 -9.41 -20.77
CA ALA A 5 13.50 -10.83 -20.43
C ALA A 5 13.50 -11.06 -18.89
N ASN A 6 14.29 -10.27 -18.15
CA ASN A 6 14.29 -10.35 -16.68
C ASN A 6 13.00 -9.82 -16.06
N TYR A 7 12.32 -8.89 -16.72
CA TYR A 7 11.06 -8.32 -16.24
C TYR A 7 9.89 -9.29 -16.42
N GLU A 8 9.82 -9.99 -17.53
CA GLU A 8 8.79 -11.02 -17.79
C GLU A 8 8.93 -12.18 -16.80
N ILE A 9 10.16 -12.65 -16.54
CA ILE A 9 10.42 -13.71 -15.55
C ILE A 9 9.97 -13.28 -14.15
N LEU A 10 10.19 -12.02 -13.78
CA LEU A 10 9.79 -11.51 -12.46
C LEU A 10 8.26 -11.40 -12.33
N VAL A 11 7.58 -10.96 -13.38
CA VAL A 11 6.11 -10.88 -13.43
C VAL A 11 5.49 -12.27 -13.33
N ASP A 12 6.03 -13.25 -14.05
CA ASP A 12 5.55 -14.65 -13.99
C ASP A 12 5.75 -15.23 -12.59
N GLN A 13 6.91 -15.02 -11.96
CA GLN A 13 7.18 -15.50 -10.60
C GLN A 13 6.26 -14.86 -9.54
N ILE A 14 5.97 -13.56 -9.65
CA ILE A 14 5.02 -12.88 -8.76
C ILE A 14 3.60 -13.41 -9.00
N THR A 15 3.23 -13.63 -10.24
CA THR A 15 1.91 -14.18 -10.61
C THR A 15 1.72 -15.59 -10.06
N ASP A 16 2.73 -16.43 -10.20
CA ASP A 16 2.70 -17.81 -9.67
C ASP A 16 2.63 -17.84 -8.14
N MET A 17 3.36 -16.95 -7.46
CA MET A 17 3.28 -16.81 -5.99
C MET A 17 1.90 -16.36 -5.53
N VAL A 18 1.27 -15.41 -6.23
CA VAL A 18 -0.08 -14.93 -5.92
C VAL A 18 -1.12 -16.02 -6.16
N LEU A 19 -0.99 -16.77 -7.26
CA LEU A 19 -1.88 -17.88 -7.60
C LEU A 19 -1.75 -19.04 -6.62
N ALA A 20 -0.53 -19.41 -6.20
CA ALA A 20 -0.29 -20.42 -5.17
C ALA A 20 -0.93 -20.05 -3.83
N LYS A 21 -0.87 -18.76 -3.47
CA LYS A 21 -1.50 -18.22 -2.26
C LYS A 21 -3.03 -18.23 -2.31
N LEU A 22 -3.61 -18.09 -3.49
CA LEU A 22 -5.07 -18.14 -3.71
C LEU A 22 -5.59 -19.59 -3.74
N SER A 23 -4.73 -20.59 -4.00
CA SER A 23 -5.10 -22.01 -4.04
C SER A 23 -5.13 -22.71 -2.67
N GLY A 24 -4.79 -22.02 -1.58
CA GLY A 24 -5.01 -22.53 -0.21
C GLY A 24 -3.92 -23.45 0.33
N ASP A 25 -2.77 -23.55 -0.34
CA ASP A 25 -1.62 -24.24 0.22
C ASP A 25 -0.99 -23.39 1.33
N GLU A 26 -0.76 -24.00 2.51
CA GLU A 26 -0.14 -23.36 3.67
C GLU A 26 1.24 -22.79 3.32
N TYR A 27 1.26 -21.50 2.99
CA TYR A 27 2.49 -20.78 2.71
C TYR A 27 3.05 -20.19 4.00
N CYS A 28 4.09 -20.81 4.54
CA CYS A 28 4.83 -20.25 5.66
C CYS A 28 5.79 -19.14 5.18
N PRO A 29 5.76 -17.93 5.78
CA PRO A 29 6.56 -16.77 5.33
C PRO A 29 8.08 -16.92 5.44
N THR A 30 8.60 -18.06 5.88
CA THR A 30 10.05 -18.34 5.87
C THR A 30 10.69 -18.20 4.48
N PHE A 31 9.88 -18.24 3.41
CA PHE A 31 10.34 -17.95 2.04
C PHE A 31 10.33 -16.47 1.67
N CYS A 32 9.54 -15.64 2.36
CA CYS A 32 9.44 -14.22 2.05
C CYS A 32 10.78 -13.48 2.18
N HIS A 33 11.63 -13.86 3.14
CA HIS A 33 12.88 -13.12 3.35
C HIS A 33 13.86 -13.28 2.16
N ALA A 34 13.99 -14.48 1.62
CA ALA A 34 14.84 -14.71 0.46
C ALA A 34 14.29 -14.08 -0.82
N ASP A 35 12.96 -14.05 -0.98
CA ASP A 35 12.33 -13.48 -2.16
C ASP A 35 12.30 -11.96 -2.10
N VAL A 36 12.04 -11.37 -0.92
CA VAL A 36 12.20 -9.92 -0.68
C VAL A 36 13.66 -9.52 -0.90
N GLN A 37 14.63 -10.29 -0.41
CA GLN A 37 16.04 -10.00 -0.62
C GLN A 37 16.42 -10.03 -2.11
N ARG A 38 15.90 -10.98 -2.90
CA ARG A 38 16.12 -11.01 -4.36
C ARG A 38 15.56 -9.78 -5.07
N ILE A 39 14.40 -9.28 -4.63
CA ILE A 39 13.78 -8.08 -5.19
C ILE A 39 14.62 -6.84 -4.83
N VAL A 40 15.12 -6.76 -3.60
CA VAL A 40 16.03 -5.70 -3.14
C VAL A 40 17.38 -5.77 -3.87
N ASP A 41 17.96 -6.97 -4.00
CA ASP A 41 19.23 -7.19 -4.72
C ASP A 41 19.10 -6.90 -6.22
N ALA A 42 17.90 -7.02 -6.79
CA ALA A 42 17.57 -6.59 -8.15
C ALA A 42 17.42 -5.06 -8.30
N GLY A 43 17.61 -4.30 -7.21
CA GLY A 43 17.61 -2.84 -7.22
C GLY A 43 16.24 -2.20 -6.99
N ALA A 44 15.28 -2.93 -6.43
CA ALA A 44 14.00 -2.34 -6.04
C ALA A 44 14.16 -1.54 -4.75
N GLU A 45 14.15 -0.23 -4.85
CA GLU A 45 14.17 0.68 -3.70
C GLU A 45 12.76 0.93 -3.15
N ARG A 46 11.72 0.69 -3.96
CA ARG A 46 10.30 0.83 -3.59
C ARG A 46 9.47 -0.13 -4.44
N ILE A 47 8.64 -0.93 -3.80
CA ILE A 47 7.66 -1.76 -4.50
C ILE A 47 6.38 -0.96 -4.67
N GLY A 48 6.25 -0.26 -5.78
CA GLY A 48 5.04 0.43 -6.21
C GLY A 48 4.75 0.08 -7.66
N ILE A 49 3.55 -0.38 -7.96
CA ILE A 49 3.14 -0.66 -9.34
C ILE A 49 2.52 0.61 -9.93
N VAL A 50 3.34 1.45 -10.54
CA VAL A 50 2.87 2.41 -11.54
C VAL A 50 3.68 2.16 -12.81
N LEU A 51 3.09 1.41 -13.72
CA LEU A 51 3.64 1.18 -15.05
C LEU A 51 3.69 2.52 -15.80
N GLY A 52 4.90 3.05 -16.00
CA GLY A 52 5.14 4.13 -16.95
C GLY A 52 5.39 5.53 -16.39
N SER A 53 5.57 5.74 -15.08
CA SER A 53 6.01 7.06 -14.60
C SER A 53 7.53 7.17 -14.63
N THR A 54 8.06 7.95 -15.55
CA THR A 54 9.42 8.52 -15.43
C THR A 54 9.32 9.66 -14.42
N ALA A 55 9.46 9.37 -13.12
CA ALA A 55 9.58 10.42 -12.11
C ALA A 55 10.87 11.18 -12.39
N THR A 56 10.76 12.40 -12.87
CA THR A 56 11.89 13.33 -12.93
C THR A 56 12.19 13.79 -11.49
N ALA A 57 13.46 13.90 -11.15
CA ALA A 57 13.97 14.19 -9.80
C ALA A 57 13.54 15.57 -9.21
N HIS A 58 12.59 16.24 -9.81
CA HIS A 58 12.16 17.60 -9.46
C HIS A 58 10.71 17.71 -8.97
N ASP A 59 9.91 16.62 -9.00
CA ASP A 59 8.54 16.66 -8.53
C ASP A 59 8.41 15.95 -7.18
N TRP A 60 8.80 16.62 -6.13
CA TRP A 60 8.74 16.12 -4.75
C TRP A 60 7.32 15.77 -4.31
N ALA A 61 6.31 16.46 -4.85
CA ALA A 61 4.92 16.22 -4.49
C ALA A 61 4.48 14.79 -4.90
N SER A 62 4.90 14.33 -6.08
CA SER A 62 4.58 13.00 -6.59
C SER A 62 5.22 11.84 -5.81
N LEU A 63 6.09 12.13 -4.85
CA LEU A 63 6.73 11.17 -3.96
C LEU A 63 6.17 11.19 -2.53
N ILE A 64 5.19 12.06 -2.25
CA ILE A 64 4.67 12.29 -0.90
C ILE A 64 3.23 11.81 -0.81
N ASP A 65 2.95 10.98 0.18
CA ASP A 65 1.59 10.65 0.60
C ASP A 65 1.08 11.73 1.54
N HIS A 66 0.16 12.57 1.05
CA HIS A 66 -0.40 13.66 1.84
C HIS A 66 -1.34 13.12 2.91
N THR A 67 -0.89 13.15 4.16
CA THR A 67 -1.40 12.29 5.23
C THR A 67 -2.13 13.07 6.33
N LEU A 68 -3.31 12.59 6.73
CA LEU A 68 -4.05 13.07 7.89
C LEU A 68 -4.69 11.90 8.66
N LEU A 69 -4.03 11.51 9.76
CA LEU A 69 -4.42 10.37 10.61
C LEU A 69 -4.87 10.78 12.02
N LYS A 70 -5.07 12.06 12.26
CA LYS A 70 -5.55 12.56 13.55
C LYS A 70 -6.95 12.01 13.83
N PRO A 71 -7.22 11.47 15.03
CA PRO A 71 -8.53 10.91 15.39
C PRO A 71 -9.66 11.96 15.38
N GLU A 72 -9.32 13.22 15.64
CA GLU A 72 -10.26 14.34 15.64
C GLU A 72 -10.46 14.98 14.25
N ALA A 73 -9.83 14.46 13.20
CA ALA A 73 -9.98 15.01 11.85
C ALA A 73 -11.43 15.04 11.41
N SER A 74 -11.88 16.21 10.96
CA SER A 74 -13.23 16.44 10.47
C SER A 74 -13.33 16.25 8.94
N GLU A 75 -14.57 16.14 8.45
CA GLU A 75 -14.80 16.10 7.00
C GLU A 75 -14.22 17.31 6.25
N LYS A 76 -14.24 18.48 6.90
CA LYS A 76 -13.67 19.70 6.34
C LYS A 76 -12.15 19.58 6.17
N ASP A 77 -11.48 18.95 7.13
CA ASP A 77 -10.02 18.74 7.07
C ASP A 77 -9.67 17.73 5.98
N ILE A 78 -10.45 16.65 5.84
CA ILE A 78 -10.27 15.66 4.78
C ILE A 78 -10.50 16.29 3.41
N ARG A 79 -11.52 17.12 3.25
CA ARG A 79 -11.77 17.84 2.00
C ARG A 79 -10.59 18.73 1.62
N LYS A 80 -10.10 19.54 2.57
CA LYS A 80 -8.94 20.40 2.37
C LYS A 80 -7.70 19.57 1.95
N LEU A 81 -7.44 18.46 2.63
CA LEU A 81 -6.36 17.54 2.31
C LEU A 81 -6.43 17.05 0.85
N CYS A 82 -7.63 16.65 0.41
CA CYS A 82 -7.86 16.19 -0.96
C CYS A 82 -7.70 17.32 -2.00
N GLU A 83 -8.17 18.52 -1.68
CA GLU A 83 -8.01 19.71 -2.54
C GLU A 83 -6.53 20.06 -2.72
N GLU A 84 -5.75 20.06 -1.63
CA GLU A 84 -4.30 20.28 -1.66
C GLU A 84 -3.60 19.18 -2.48
N ALA A 85 -3.96 17.91 -2.28
CA ALA A 85 -3.39 16.80 -3.02
C ALA A 85 -3.65 16.89 -4.53
N ALA A 86 -4.86 17.24 -4.91
CA ALA A 86 -5.22 17.45 -6.32
C ALA A 86 -4.50 18.67 -6.93
N GLN A 87 -4.36 19.75 -6.15
CA GLN A 87 -3.70 20.97 -6.60
C GLN A 87 -2.20 20.78 -6.84
N PHE A 88 -1.51 20.06 -5.94
CA PHE A 88 -0.06 19.92 -5.97
C PHE A 88 0.41 18.61 -6.61
N GLY A 89 -0.50 17.69 -6.94
CA GLY A 89 -0.16 16.41 -7.55
C GLY A 89 0.61 15.48 -6.61
N PHE A 90 0.14 15.35 -5.35
CA PHE A 90 0.74 14.40 -4.40
C PHE A 90 0.60 12.94 -4.87
N ALA A 91 1.49 12.07 -4.39
CA ALA A 91 1.50 10.65 -4.74
C ALA A 91 0.19 9.95 -4.34
N SER A 92 -0.28 10.24 -3.14
CA SER A 92 -1.57 9.76 -2.63
C SER A 92 -2.13 10.71 -1.56
N VAL A 93 -3.37 10.44 -1.14
CA VAL A 93 -3.95 10.95 0.10
C VAL A 93 -4.09 9.80 1.07
N CYS A 94 -3.40 9.85 2.23
CA CYS A 94 -3.49 8.82 3.25
C CYS A 94 -4.37 9.27 4.43
N VAL A 95 -5.43 8.49 4.69
CA VAL A 95 -6.44 8.79 5.72
C VAL A 95 -6.83 7.56 6.54
N ASN A 96 -7.46 7.78 7.69
CA ASN A 96 -8.08 6.69 8.45
C ASN A 96 -9.21 6.01 7.64
N PRO A 97 -9.47 4.70 7.82
CA PRO A 97 -10.40 3.92 7.01
C PRO A 97 -11.82 4.50 6.92
N VAL A 98 -12.29 5.16 7.98
CA VAL A 98 -13.62 5.81 8.02
C VAL A 98 -13.78 6.90 6.96
N TRP A 99 -12.68 7.52 6.52
CA TRP A 99 -12.68 8.62 5.58
C TRP A 99 -12.49 8.22 4.12
N VAL A 100 -12.08 6.98 3.84
CA VAL A 100 -11.76 6.49 2.49
C VAL A 100 -12.85 6.79 1.47
N LYS A 101 -14.10 6.46 1.78
CA LYS A 101 -15.22 6.67 0.86
C LYS A 101 -15.43 8.15 0.50
N LYS A 102 -15.23 9.05 1.47
CA LYS A 102 -15.35 10.50 1.23
C LYS A 102 -14.15 11.03 0.47
N ALA A 103 -12.94 10.63 0.84
CA ALA A 103 -11.72 11.02 0.14
C ALA A 103 -11.76 10.57 -1.34
N ALA A 104 -12.16 9.33 -1.62
CA ALA A 104 -12.36 8.84 -2.98
C ALA A 104 -13.38 9.65 -3.77
N GLY A 105 -14.44 10.11 -3.09
CA GLY A 105 -15.42 11.03 -3.71
C GLY A 105 -14.83 12.40 -4.04
N PHE A 106 -14.03 12.98 -3.14
CA PHE A 106 -13.42 14.30 -3.33
C PHE A 106 -12.30 14.28 -4.38
N LEU A 107 -11.58 13.17 -4.50
CA LEU A 107 -10.48 13.00 -5.46
C LEU A 107 -10.92 12.48 -6.83
N LYS A 108 -12.23 12.29 -7.04
CA LYS A 108 -12.73 11.77 -8.31
C LYS A 108 -12.30 12.64 -9.49
N GLY A 109 -11.54 12.07 -10.40
CA GLY A 109 -11.06 12.77 -11.61
C GLY A 109 -9.75 13.54 -11.43
N SER A 110 -9.16 13.60 -10.23
CA SER A 110 -7.87 14.25 -9.98
C SER A 110 -6.66 13.40 -10.40
N GLY A 111 -6.83 12.09 -10.49
CA GLY A 111 -5.72 11.15 -10.70
C GLY A 111 -4.95 10.79 -9.43
N VAL A 112 -5.23 11.45 -8.28
CA VAL A 112 -4.58 11.14 -7.00
C VAL A 112 -5.26 9.93 -6.34
N PRO A 113 -4.52 8.85 -6.02
CA PRO A 113 -5.05 7.67 -5.35
C PRO A 113 -5.37 7.92 -3.88
N VAL A 114 -6.23 7.07 -3.32
CA VAL A 114 -6.53 7.06 -1.89
C VAL A 114 -5.78 5.91 -1.23
N CYS A 115 -4.89 6.25 -0.31
CA CYS A 115 -4.24 5.34 0.63
C CYS A 115 -4.98 5.32 1.97
N THR A 116 -4.92 4.22 2.69
CA THR A 116 -5.42 4.15 4.06
C THR A 116 -4.59 3.19 4.92
N VAL A 117 -4.61 3.44 6.21
CA VAL A 117 -3.91 2.61 7.19
C VAL A 117 -4.73 1.40 7.61
N ILE A 118 -4.06 0.27 7.90
CA ILE A 118 -4.66 -0.98 8.35
C ILE A 118 -4.02 -1.43 9.67
N GLY A 119 -4.84 -1.73 10.68
CA GLY A 119 -4.36 -2.12 12.01
C GLY A 119 -3.63 -1.00 12.76
N PHE A 120 -3.81 0.23 12.32
CA PHE A 120 -3.12 1.41 12.84
C PHE A 120 -3.69 1.88 14.18
N PRO A 121 -2.85 2.39 15.13
CA PRO A 121 -1.39 2.57 14.98
C PRO A 121 -0.55 1.38 15.47
N LEU A 122 -1.12 0.40 16.15
CA LEU A 122 -0.38 -0.56 16.95
C LEU A 122 0.01 -1.85 16.20
N GLY A 123 -0.71 -2.20 15.15
CA GLY A 123 -0.53 -3.48 14.45
C GLY A 123 -0.89 -4.72 15.29
N ALA A 124 -1.32 -4.55 16.52
CA ALA A 124 -1.53 -5.61 17.51
C ALA A 124 -2.95 -6.20 17.48
N THR A 125 -3.64 -6.10 16.37
CA THR A 125 -4.94 -6.72 16.14
C THR A 125 -4.81 -8.06 15.43
N LEU A 126 -5.87 -8.87 15.45
CA LEU A 126 -5.88 -10.18 14.80
C LEU A 126 -5.74 -10.04 13.28
N PRO A 127 -5.07 -10.99 12.60
CA PRO A 127 -4.89 -10.98 11.15
C PRO A 127 -6.22 -10.87 10.39
N ASP A 128 -7.25 -11.60 10.80
CA ASP A 128 -8.59 -11.56 10.19
C ASP A 128 -9.24 -10.17 10.25
N VAL A 129 -8.99 -9.43 11.35
CA VAL A 129 -9.49 -8.06 11.51
C VAL A 129 -8.80 -7.13 10.53
N LYS A 130 -7.48 -7.24 10.37
CA LYS A 130 -6.71 -6.48 9.36
C LYS A 130 -7.19 -6.81 7.95
N ALA A 131 -7.38 -8.09 7.65
CA ALA A 131 -7.86 -8.54 6.34
C ALA A 131 -9.27 -8.00 6.04
N TYR A 132 -10.15 -7.97 7.05
CA TYR A 132 -11.48 -7.37 6.91
C TYR A 132 -11.41 -5.87 6.68
N GLU A 133 -10.58 -5.16 7.46
CA GLU A 133 -10.38 -3.71 7.33
C GLU A 133 -9.86 -3.34 5.93
N ALA A 134 -8.83 -4.05 5.44
CA ALA A 134 -8.29 -3.87 4.10
C ALA A 134 -9.36 -4.08 3.02
N ARG A 135 -10.13 -5.18 3.11
CA ARG A 135 -11.23 -5.44 2.17
C ARG A 135 -12.27 -4.33 2.14
N ARG A 136 -12.65 -3.82 3.33
CA ARG A 136 -13.61 -2.73 3.45
C ARG A 136 -13.06 -1.42 2.90
N ALA A 137 -11.78 -1.13 3.13
CA ALA A 137 -11.11 0.03 2.60
C ALA A 137 -11.08 0.01 1.06
N ILE A 138 -10.69 -1.10 0.45
CA ILE A 138 -10.68 -1.28 -1.00
C ILE A 138 -12.10 -1.12 -1.58
N PHE A 139 -13.10 -1.74 -0.96
CA PHE A 139 -14.50 -1.60 -1.37
C PHE A 139 -14.98 -0.14 -1.31
N ASN A 140 -14.48 0.65 -0.36
CA ASN A 140 -14.80 2.05 -0.20
C ASN A 140 -14.01 2.98 -1.15
N GLY A 141 -13.07 2.44 -1.94
CA GLY A 141 -12.34 3.17 -2.96
C GLY A 141 -10.87 3.45 -2.64
N ALA A 142 -10.30 2.81 -1.61
CA ALA A 142 -8.85 2.81 -1.44
C ALA A 142 -8.20 1.98 -2.55
N THR A 143 -7.12 2.50 -3.11
CA THR A 143 -6.28 1.82 -4.11
C THR A 143 -4.91 1.46 -3.55
N GLU A 144 -4.62 1.94 -2.34
CA GLU A 144 -3.38 1.70 -1.61
C GLU A 144 -3.71 1.45 -0.12
N VAL A 145 -2.95 0.57 0.53
CA VAL A 145 -3.11 0.27 1.96
C VAL A 145 -1.76 0.18 2.65
N ASP A 146 -1.64 0.84 3.80
CA ASP A 146 -0.47 0.83 4.68
C ASP A 146 -0.78 -0.01 5.92
N MET A 147 -0.30 -1.25 5.95
CA MET A 147 -0.58 -2.15 7.06
C MET A 147 0.49 -2.06 8.14
N VAL A 148 0.06 -1.87 9.37
CA VAL A 148 0.97 -1.93 10.52
C VAL A 148 1.25 -3.38 10.88
N ILE A 149 2.54 -3.73 10.90
CA ILE A 149 3.01 -5.07 11.29
C ILE A 149 2.73 -5.36 12.77
N ASN A 150 2.53 -6.62 13.13
CA ASN A 150 2.50 -7.03 14.53
C ASN A 150 3.92 -7.05 15.11
N VAL A 151 4.32 -5.92 15.69
CA VAL A 151 5.67 -5.74 16.24
C VAL A 151 5.99 -6.75 17.35
N GLY A 152 5.00 -7.12 18.16
CA GLY A 152 5.16 -8.10 19.23
C GLY A 152 5.48 -9.49 18.69
N ALA A 153 4.75 -9.95 17.68
CA ALA A 153 4.98 -11.21 16.99
C ALA A 153 6.36 -11.23 16.32
N LEU A 154 6.68 -10.19 15.56
CA LEU A 154 7.98 -10.04 14.89
C LEU A 154 9.14 -10.15 15.90
N LYS A 155 9.05 -9.43 17.04
CA LYS A 155 10.08 -9.49 18.09
C LYS A 155 10.17 -10.85 18.79
N SER A 156 9.13 -11.64 18.73
CA SER A 156 9.05 -12.99 19.27
C SER A 156 9.56 -14.06 18.30
N GLY A 157 9.92 -13.67 17.07
CA GLY A 157 10.28 -14.60 16.00
C GLY A 157 9.09 -15.39 15.45
N ASP A 158 7.88 -14.85 15.63
CA ASP A 158 6.65 -15.40 15.05
C ASP A 158 6.35 -14.66 13.73
N ASP A 159 6.96 -15.16 12.67
CA ASP A 159 6.83 -14.57 11.33
C ASP A 159 5.54 -15.00 10.62
N CYS A 160 4.74 -15.86 11.24
CA CYS A 160 3.48 -16.38 10.71
C CYS A 160 2.23 -15.68 11.29
N ALA A 161 2.42 -14.75 12.25
CA ALA A 161 1.31 -14.08 12.96
C ALA A 161 0.76 -12.86 12.22
#